data_0a27d276f11886a5511996bfc0de57c6
#
_entry.id   0a27d276f11886a5511996bfc0de57c6
#
_cell.length_a   1.000
_cell.length_b   1.000
_cell.length_c   1.000
_cell.angle_alpha   90.00
_cell.angle_beta   90.00
_cell.angle_gamma   90.00
#
_symmetry.space_group_name_H-M   'P 1'
#
loop_
_entity.id
_entity.type
_entity.pdbx_description
1 polymer ?
#
loop_
_entity_poly.entity_id
_entity_poly.type
_entity_poly.pdbx_seq_one_letter_code
_entity_poly.pdbx_strand_id
1 'polypeptide(L)'
;MNPTGVKQTIAISSTDTLQKYVGTTATDIGSARLKAIQAQSSAADASVKIYNATDATTASTLVFEAKWGTAANESLTFYLPQNGIRCKTAMHAVLSNCDFLVVTFD
;
A
#
# COMPACT_ATOMS: atom_id res chain seq x y z
N MET A 1 10.97 7.93 18.76
CA MET A 1 12.00 7.42 17.84
C MET A 1 11.57 6.09 17.26
N ASN A 2 11.82 5.89 16.02
CA ASN A 2 11.53 4.62 15.37
C ASN A 2 12.76 3.73 15.43
N PRO A 3 12.79 2.74 16.33
CA PRO A 3 14.01 1.97 16.56
C PRO A 3 14.30 0.94 15.48
N THR A 4 13.37 0.62 14.62
CA THR A 4 13.51 -0.51 13.71
C THR A 4 13.60 -0.08 12.24
N GLY A 5 13.50 1.20 11.94
CA GLY A 5 13.46 1.66 10.57
C GLY A 5 12.11 1.48 9.89
N VAL A 6 11.09 0.98 10.60
CA VAL A 6 9.74 0.86 10.06
C VAL A 6 9.17 2.24 9.81
N LYS A 7 8.62 2.46 8.62
CA LYS A 7 8.14 3.76 8.16
C LYS A 7 6.77 3.62 7.53
N GLN A 8 6.09 4.75 7.39
CA GLN A 8 4.81 4.81 6.68
C GLN A 8 4.95 5.55 5.37
N THR A 9 4.16 5.13 4.39
CA THR A 9 4.04 5.85 3.13
C THR A 9 3.19 7.10 3.32
N ILE A 10 3.29 8.00 2.34
CA ILE A 10 2.33 9.09 2.21
C ILE A 10 0.97 8.48 1.88
N ALA A 11 -0.09 8.93 2.57
CA ALA A 11 -1.43 8.44 2.31
C ALA A 11 -1.88 8.81 0.89
N ILE A 12 -2.50 7.86 0.20
CA ILE A 12 -3.08 8.09 -1.12
C ILE A 12 -4.58 7.79 -1.10
N SER A 13 -5.33 8.45 -1.96
CA SER A 13 -6.77 8.23 -2.11
C SER A 13 -7.15 7.74 -3.50
N SER A 14 -6.19 7.58 -4.38
CA SER A 14 -6.39 7.07 -5.74
C SER A 14 -5.18 6.22 -6.13
N THR A 15 -5.31 5.51 -7.24
CA THR A 15 -4.22 4.68 -7.76
C THR A 15 -2.95 5.51 -7.96
N ASP A 16 -1.85 5.04 -7.38
CA ASP A 16 -0.57 5.72 -7.45
C ASP A 16 0.56 4.78 -7.01
N THR A 17 1.78 5.12 -7.39
CA THR A 17 2.97 4.51 -6.83
C THR A 17 3.20 5.07 -5.44
N LEU A 18 3.42 4.19 -4.46
CA LEU A 18 3.58 4.61 -3.08
C LEU A 18 4.88 5.35 -2.86
N GLN A 19 4.81 6.43 -2.09
CA GLN A 19 5.93 7.34 -1.87
C GLN A 19 6.16 7.58 -0.38
N LYS A 20 7.33 8.08 -0.06
CA LYS A 20 7.71 8.55 1.26
C LYS A 20 8.27 9.97 1.15
N TYR A 21 8.30 10.67 2.26
CA TYR A 21 9.02 11.95 2.30
C TYR A 21 10.49 11.73 2.61
N VAL A 22 11.35 12.35 1.81
CA VAL A 22 12.76 12.53 2.12
C VAL A 22 12.94 14.03 2.34
N GLY A 23 12.98 14.45 3.61
CA GLY A 23 12.81 15.86 3.95
C GLY A 23 11.41 16.31 3.60
N THR A 24 11.28 17.23 2.65
CA THR A 24 9.99 17.72 2.17
C THR A 24 9.65 17.21 0.77
N THR A 25 10.48 16.32 0.21
CA THR A 25 10.29 15.82 -1.15
C THR A 25 9.65 14.45 -1.14
N ALA A 26 8.53 14.29 -1.87
CA ALA A 26 7.89 12.99 -2.06
C ALA A 26 8.74 12.17 -3.03
N THR A 27 9.06 10.94 -2.64
CA THR A 27 9.98 10.07 -3.37
C THR A 27 9.42 8.65 -3.39
N ASP A 28 9.53 7.96 -4.52
CA ASP A 28 9.14 6.56 -4.60
C ASP A 28 9.91 5.73 -3.58
N ILE A 29 9.24 4.76 -2.97
CA ILE A 29 9.84 3.97 -1.90
C ILE A 29 11.05 3.19 -2.41
N GLY A 30 10.98 2.65 -3.61
CA GLY A 30 12.00 1.77 -4.14
C GLY A 30 11.95 0.39 -3.47
N SER A 31 13.11 -0.21 -3.26
CA SER A 31 13.21 -1.54 -2.66
C SER A 31 12.90 -1.48 -1.16
N ALA A 32 11.90 -2.23 -0.74
CA ALA A 32 11.49 -2.28 0.67
C ALA A 32 10.64 -3.52 0.94
N ARG A 33 10.37 -3.78 2.21
CA ARG A 33 9.44 -4.83 2.63
C ARG A 33 8.11 -4.23 3.01
N LEU A 34 7.04 -4.79 2.45
CA LEU A 34 5.67 -4.45 2.81
C LEU A 34 5.35 -5.13 4.14
N LYS A 35 5.08 -4.36 5.19
CA LYS A 35 4.89 -4.87 6.54
C LYS A 35 3.44 -4.86 6.98
N ALA A 36 2.71 -3.81 6.67
CA ALA A 36 1.31 -3.67 7.06
C ALA A 36 0.59 -2.75 6.10
N ILE A 37 -0.71 -2.95 6.01
CA ILE A 37 -1.58 -2.15 5.16
C ILE A 37 -2.72 -1.61 6.01
N GLN A 38 -3.05 -0.33 5.83
CA GLN A 38 -4.19 0.30 6.46
C GLN A 38 -4.97 1.07 5.39
N ALA A 39 -6.25 0.75 5.25
CA ALA A 39 -7.08 1.33 4.22
C ALA A 39 -8.53 1.41 4.68
N GLN A 40 -9.34 2.20 3.98
CA GLN A 40 -10.76 2.33 4.27
C GLN A 40 -11.53 2.41 2.96
N SER A 41 -12.63 1.66 2.90
CA SER A 41 -13.54 1.71 1.75
C SER A 41 -14.38 2.98 1.78
N SER A 42 -14.71 3.51 0.60
CA SER A 42 -15.62 4.63 0.45
C SER A 42 -16.98 4.22 -0.12
N ALA A 43 -17.06 3.03 -0.71
CA ALA A 43 -18.27 2.52 -1.33
C ALA A 43 -18.20 0.98 -1.38
N ALA A 44 -19.29 0.37 -1.84
CA ALA A 44 -19.33 -1.08 -2.04
C ALA A 44 -18.30 -1.54 -3.07
N ASP A 45 -17.88 -2.78 -2.95
CA ASP A 45 -16.94 -3.43 -3.87
C ASP A 45 -15.59 -2.73 -3.96
N ALA A 46 -15.15 -2.13 -2.87
CA ALA A 46 -13.83 -1.52 -2.80
C ALA A 46 -12.72 -2.58 -2.90
N SER A 47 -11.58 -2.18 -3.42
CA SER A 47 -10.42 -3.07 -3.49
C SER A 47 -9.12 -2.31 -3.43
N VAL A 48 -8.08 -3.01 -2.96
CA VAL A 48 -6.69 -2.55 -2.94
C VAL A 48 -5.84 -3.66 -3.53
N LYS A 49 -5.00 -3.31 -4.50
CA LYS A 49 -3.99 -4.21 -5.04
C LYS A 49 -2.63 -3.52 -4.96
N ILE A 50 -1.61 -4.25 -4.55
CA ILE A 50 -0.25 -3.72 -4.49
C ILE A 50 0.65 -4.58 -5.38
N TYR A 51 1.39 -3.91 -6.25
CA TYR A 51 2.28 -4.54 -7.23
C TYR A 51 3.72 -4.17 -6.91
N ASN A 52 4.60 -5.13 -7.06
CA ASN A 52 6.06 -4.89 -6.99
C ASN A 52 6.52 -4.36 -8.36
N ALA A 53 6.17 -3.11 -8.64
CA ALA A 53 6.45 -2.44 -9.92
C ALA A 53 6.11 -0.96 -9.78
N THR A 54 6.33 -0.20 -10.84
CA THR A 54 5.91 1.20 -10.91
C THR A 54 4.57 1.38 -11.63
N ASP A 55 3.96 0.28 -12.05
CA ASP A 55 2.65 0.27 -12.72
C ASP A 55 1.97 -1.08 -12.45
N ALA A 56 0.76 -1.26 -12.99
CA ALA A 56 -0.03 -2.47 -12.81
C ALA A 56 -0.20 -3.26 -14.11
N THR A 57 0.71 -3.13 -15.06
CA THR A 57 0.57 -3.75 -16.37
C THR A 57 0.95 -5.23 -16.39
N THR A 58 1.74 -5.70 -15.43
CA THR A 58 2.20 -7.08 -15.37
C THR A 58 1.60 -7.78 -14.17
N ALA A 59 0.65 -8.69 -14.43
CA ALA A 59 -0.10 -9.37 -13.37
C ALA A 59 0.81 -10.18 -12.42
N SER A 60 1.92 -10.69 -12.91
CA SER A 60 2.82 -11.49 -12.08
C SER A 60 3.55 -10.69 -11.00
N THR A 61 3.48 -9.36 -11.04
CA THR A 61 4.07 -8.51 -10.01
C THR A 61 3.13 -8.20 -8.85
N LEU A 62 1.88 -8.69 -8.90
CA LEU A 62 0.92 -8.52 -7.81
C LEU A 62 1.42 -9.24 -6.55
N VAL A 63 1.50 -8.54 -5.43
CA VAL A 63 1.98 -9.10 -4.16
C VAL A 63 0.92 -9.08 -3.07
N PHE A 64 -0.09 -8.25 -3.17
CA PHE A 64 -1.16 -8.15 -2.17
C PHE A 64 -2.44 -7.71 -2.82
N GLU A 65 -3.56 -8.30 -2.38
CA GLU A 65 -4.89 -7.89 -2.80
C GLU A 65 -5.86 -8.03 -1.64
N ALA A 66 -6.70 -7.01 -1.45
CA ALA A 66 -7.79 -7.05 -0.48
C ALA A 66 -9.06 -6.52 -1.13
N LYS A 67 -10.20 -7.09 -0.76
CA LYS A 67 -11.51 -6.67 -1.25
C LYS A 67 -12.47 -6.50 -0.10
N TRP A 68 -13.30 -5.47 -0.20
CA TRP A 68 -14.43 -5.28 0.72
C TRP A 68 -15.70 -5.80 0.07
N GLY A 69 -16.71 -6.06 0.89
CA GLY A 69 -18.03 -6.42 0.40
C GLY A 69 -18.87 -5.20 0.11
N THR A 70 -20.05 -5.13 0.76
CA THR A 70 -21.04 -4.09 0.44
C THR A 70 -20.94 -2.86 1.34
N ALA A 71 -20.09 -2.87 2.36
CA ALA A 71 -20.02 -1.79 3.33
C ALA A 71 -19.15 -0.64 2.84
N ALA A 72 -19.64 0.58 3.02
CA ALA A 72 -18.85 1.79 2.85
C ALA A 72 -18.21 2.17 4.18
N ASN A 73 -17.12 2.96 4.14
CA ASN A 73 -16.43 3.47 5.32
C ASN A 73 -15.96 2.37 6.28
N GLU A 74 -15.60 1.23 5.73
CA GLU A 74 -15.10 0.11 6.51
C GLU A 74 -13.58 0.08 6.46
N SER A 75 -12.96 0.06 7.66
CA SER A 75 -11.51 0.08 7.77
C SER A 75 -10.94 -1.32 7.68
N LEU A 76 -9.77 -1.43 7.09
CA LEU A 76 -8.97 -2.64 7.06
C LEU A 76 -7.58 -2.31 7.60
N THR A 77 -7.13 -3.12 8.56
CA THR A 77 -5.74 -3.11 9.00
C THR A 77 -5.21 -4.53 8.89
N PHE A 78 -4.17 -4.71 8.11
CA PHE A 78 -3.62 -6.04 7.85
C PHE A 78 -2.12 -6.04 8.11
N TYR A 79 -1.68 -6.93 8.99
CA TYR A 79 -0.26 -7.12 9.29
C TYR A 79 0.24 -8.36 8.58
N LEU A 80 1.31 -8.20 7.81
CA LEU A 80 1.90 -9.33 7.11
C LEU A 80 2.80 -10.11 8.05
N PRO A 81 2.74 -11.45 7.99
CA PRO A 81 3.49 -12.28 8.93
C PRO A 81 4.99 -12.23 8.67
N GLN A 82 5.76 -12.62 9.67
CA GLN A 82 7.21 -12.73 9.60
C GLN A 82 7.85 -11.42 9.19
N ASN A 83 8.60 -11.41 8.10
CA ASN A 83 9.31 -10.21 7.65
C ASN A 83 8.56 -9.46 6.55
N GLY A 84 7.28 -9.76 6.36
CA GLY A 84 6.49 -9.11 5.32
C GLY A 84 6.83 -9.62 3.92
N ILE A 85 6.50 -8.82 2.93
CA ILE A 85 6.73 -9.17 1.52
C ILE A 85 7.76 -8.22 0.94
N ARG A 86 8.82 -8.78 0.37
CA ARG A 86 9.88 -7.99 -0.27
C ARG A 86 9.42 -7.48 -1.62
N CYS A 87 9.44 -6.16 -1.79
CA CYS A 87 9.20 -5.50 -3.08
C CYS A 87 10.51 -4.87 -3.53
N LYS A 88 11.16 -5.44 -4.52
CA LYS A 88 12.50 -5.03 -4.94
C LYS A 88 12.51 -3.80 -5.83
N THR A 89 11.42 -3.55 -6.54
CA THR A 89 11.36 -2.46 -7.51
C THR A 89 10.66 -1.23 -6.94
N ALA A 90 9.42 -1.41 -6.49
CA ALA A 90 8.58 -0.33 -6.00
C ALA A 90 7.30 -0.94 -5.43
N MET A 91 6.42 -0.09 -4.93
CA MET A 91 5.08 -0.51 -4.53
C MET A 91 4.08 0.37 -5.26
N HIS A 92 3.38 -0.18 -6.24
CA HIS A 92 2.34 0.52 -6.97
C HIS A 92 0.98 0.02 -6.49
N ALA A 93 0.14 0.92 -6.01
CA ALA A 93 -1.17 0.57 -5.46
C ALA A 93 -2.27 0.97 -6.41
N VAL A 94 -3.17 0.02 -6.69
CA VAL A 94 -4.39 0.26 -7.46
C VAL A 94 -5.55 0.27 -6.48
N LEU A 95 -6.24 1.39 -6.39
CA LEU A 95 -7.36 1.59 -5.47
C LEU A 95 -8.66 1.70 -6.26
N SER A 96 -9.70 1.05 -5.74
CA SER A 96 -11.04 1.19 -6.27
C SER A 96 -11.99 1.41 -5.09
N ASN A 97 -12.72 2.53 -5.11
CA ASN A 97 -13.69 2.87 -4.06
C ASN A 97 -13.07 2.90 -2.65
N CYS A 98 -11.87 3.48 -2.53
CA CYS A 98 -11.18 3.62 -1.25
C CYS A 98 -10.99 5.09 -0.88
N ASP A 99 -11.19 5.41 0.41
CA ASP A 99 -10.93 6.74 0.94
C ASP A 99 -9.46 7.02 1.07
N PHE A 100 -8.70 6.03 1.54
CA PHE A 100 -7.26 6.19 1.67
C PHE A 100 -6.57 4.83 1.75
N LEU A 101 -5.27 4.85 1.52
CA LEU A 101 -4.36 3.74 1.78
C LEU A 101 -3.06 4.29 2.36
N VAL A 102 -2.60 3.66 3.43
CA VAL A 102 -1.27 3.87 4.01
C VAL A 102 -0.62 2.51 4.18
N VAL A 103 0.65 2.41 3.84
CA VAL A 103 1.41 1.18 3.97
C VAL A 103 2.56 1.41 4.93
N THR A 104 2.79 0.45 5.81
CA THR A 104 3.97 0.41 6.67
C THR A 104 5.02 -0.46 5.98
N PHE A 105 6.23 0.03 5.90
CA PHE A 105 7.31 -0.64 5.21
C PHE A 105 8.62 -0.52 5.96
N ASP A 106 9.58 -1.29 5.52
CA ASP A 106 10.88 -1.37 6.21
C ASP A 106 12.00 -1.57 5.19
#